data_6287abf16479c4d789201ca23c65d0af
#
_entry.id   6287abf16479c4d789201ca23c65d0af
#
_cell.length_a   1.000
_cell.length_b   1.000
_cell.length_c   1.000
_cell.angle_alpha   90.00
_cell.angle_beta   90.00
_cell.angle_gamma   90.00
#
_symmetry.space_group_name_H-M   'P 1'
#
loop_
_entity.id
_entity.type
_entity.pdbx_description
1 polymer ?
#
loop_
_entity_poly.entity_id
_entity_poly.type
_entity_poly.pdbx_seq_one_letter_code
_entity_poly.pdbx_strand_id
1 'polypeptide(L)'
;MERKLGLRTWMSLILIGLFGQFAWTIENMYFNVFLYNTISTDPRYIAAMVGWSAAAATLTTLLMGALSDRVGKRKPFIALGYLLWGLSTAAFGFITPANAARLFPAANGAAAAAAMVVVLDCVMTFFGSTANDAAFNAYVTDNTDPANRGRAESVLAILPLISMLIIFGLFDGLTQQGRWREFFSIFGLGVSAVGLIALFLVKDAPELKPRRGGGLAELLYGLRPQVIRENPELYLAFAAFCLFSVAVQVFFPYLIIYIQNYLGITDYAIVLGVVLLIASAVSVLSGRFIDRFGKLRFCFPAALVMLLGLLGMYFVRGMAGVMLAGTVMMSGYMLLSAALSATIRDWTPRGKVGHFQGIRMIFAVLLPMVIGPSLGAAVIRGSKSTYVELGQVKAVPTPGIYLAAAAVLLLTAIPVLILRKREKETRHS
;
A
#
# COMPACT_ATOMS: atom_id res chain seq x y z
N MET A 1 -0.18 30.17 21.42
CA MET A 1 -1.40 29.48 21.92
C MET A 1 -1.53 28.18 21.16
N GLU A 2 -1.49 27.02 21.83
CA GLU A 2 -1.73 25.73 21.19
C GLU A 2 -3.17 25.67 20.64
N ARG A 3 -3.30 25.61 19.35
CA ARG A 3 -4.63 25.45 18.71
C ARG A 3 -5.11 24.01 18.94
N LYS A 4 -5.97 23.81 19.94
CA LYS A 4 -6.58 22.49 20.16
C LYS A 4 -7.40 22.11 18.92
N LEU A 5 -7.17 20.91 18.40
CA LEU A 5 -7.99 20.36 17.32
C LEU A 5 -9.43 20.23 17.81
N GLY A 6 -10.36 20.89 17.12
CA GLY A 6 -11.78 20.83 17.45
C GLY A 6 -12.36 19.44 17.18
N LEU A 7 -13.46 19.09 17.87
CA LEU A 7 -14.15 17.81 17.72
C LEU A 7 -14.48 17.50 16.24
N ARG A 8 -14.91 18.48 15.47
CA ARG A 8 -15.24 18.35 14.06
C ARG A 8 -14.01 17.91 13.23
N THR A 9 -12.84 18.47 13.48
CA THR A 9 -11.59 18.09 12.81
C THR A 9 -11.21 16.66 13.17
N TRP A 10 -11.30 16.28 14.45
CA TRP A 10 -11.06 14.90 14.87
C TRP A 10 -11.99 13.90 14.21
N MET A 11 -13.29 14.20 14.16
CA MET A 11 -14.26 13.36 13.45
C MET A 11 -13.94 13.24 11.96
N SER A 12 -13.52 14.34 11.32
CA SER A 12 -13.08 14.31 9.91
C SER A 12 -11.86 13.40 9.73
N LEU A 13 -10.84 13.53 10.57
CA LEU A 13 -9.60 12.75 10.48
C LEU A 13 -9.87 11.26 10.67
N ILE A 14 -10.65 10.90 11.70
CA ILE A 14 -10.91 9.49 12.04
C ILE A 14 -11.85 8.86 11.00
N LEU A 15 -12.96 9.50 10.67
CA LEU A 15 -13.97 8.91 9.78
C LEU A 15 -13.44 8.75 8.37
N ILE A 16 -12.89 9.83 7.80
CA ILE A 16 -12.34 9.80 6.43
C ILE A 16 -11.11 8.90 6.38
N GLY A 17 -10.22 8.99 7.37
CA GLY A 17 -9.05 8.13 7.47
C GLY A 17 -9.42 6.66 7.55
N LEU A 18 -10.37 6.26 8.41
CA LEU A 18 -10.76 4.86 8.58
C LEU A 18 -11.39 4.27 7.30
N PHE A 19 -12.33 4.99 6.68
CA PHE A 19 -12.97 4.50 5.47
C PHE A 19 -12.03 4.50 4.26
N GLY A 20 -11.07 5.43 4.22
CA GLY A 20 -9.96 5.35 3.26
C GLY A 20 -9.12 4.09 3.47
N GLN A 21 -8.84 3.71 4.72
CA GLN A 21 -8.11 2.47 5.01
C GLN A 21 -8.93 1.21 4.70
N PHE A 22 -10.27 1.23 4.85
CA PHE A 22 -11.11 0.12 4.37
C PHE A 22 -10.94 -0.08 2.87
N ALA A 23 -11.06 0.99 2.07
CA ALA A 23 -10.93 0.90 0.62
C ALA A 23 -9.54 0.42 0.18
N TRP A 24 -8.46 0.95 0.78
CA TRP A 24 -7.09 0.51 0.49
C TRP A 24 -6.81 -0.94 0.93
N THR A 25 -7.38 -1.39 2.05
CA THR A 25 -7.25 -2.78 2.48
C THR A 25 -7.94 -3.73 1.49
N ILE A 26 -9.11 -3.35 0.99
CA ILE A 26 -9.86 -4.13 0.00
C ILE A 26 -9.08 -4.21 -1.32
N GLU A 27 -8.56 -3.09 -1.80
CA GLU A 27 -7.75 -3.06 -3.02
C GLU A 27 -6.50 -3.92 -2.88
N ASN A 28 -5.71 -3.70 -1.85
CA ASN A 28 -4.41 -4.36 -1.72
C ASN A 28 -4.49 -5.85 -1.41
N MET A 29 -5.58 -6.33 -0.80
CA MET A 29 -5.71 -7.72 -0.37
C MET A 29 -6.85 -8.46 -1.06
N TYR A 30 -8.06 -7.92 -1.02
CA TYR A 30 -9.25 -8.68 -1.45
C TYR A 30 -9.48 -8.66 -2.96
N PHE A 31 -9.05 -7.64 -3.69
CA PHE A 31 -9.14 -7.67 -5.17
C PHE A 31 -8.27 -8.77 -5.76
N ASN A 32 -7.09 -9.04 -5.18
CA ASN A 32 -6.24 -10.14 -5.61
C ASN A 32 -6.95 -11.50 -5.43
N VAL A 33 -7.58 -11.69 -4.27
CA VAL A 33 -8.33 -12.91 -3.94
C VAL A 33 -9.59 -13.03 -4.81
N PHE A 34 -10.33 -11.93 -5.00
CA PHE A 34 -11.50 -11.88 -5.89
C PHE A 34 -11.13 -12.27 -7.31
N LEU A 35 -10.12 -11.63 -7.88
CA LEU A 35 -9.64 -11.90 -9.24
C LEU A 35 -9.23 -13.38 -9.40
N TYR A 36 -8.46 -13.89 -8.43
CA TYR A 36 -7.99 -15.27 -8.46
C TYR A 36 -9.12 -16.29 -8.30
N ASN A 37 -10.00 -16.12 -7.32
CA ASN A 37 -11.01 -17.11 -6.97
C ASN A 37 -12.24 -17.09 -7.91
N THR A 38 -12.54 -15.94 -8.54
CA THR A 38 -13.80 -15.78 -9.29
C THR A 38 -13.64 -15.60 -10.79
N ILE A 39 -12.46 -15.18 -11.25
CA ILE A 39 -12.26 -14.80 -12.66
C ILE A 39 -11.15 -15.59 -13.33
N SER A 40 -9.92 -15.52 -12.81
CA SER A 40 -8.77 -16.21 -13.42
C SER A 40 -7.67 -16.46 -12.41
N THR A 41 -7.12 -17.66 -12.42
CA THR A 41 -5.98 -18.05 -11.58
C THR A 41 -4.62 -17.73 -12.20
N ASP A 42 -4.58 -17.06 -13.35
CA ASP A 42 -3.33 -16.61 -13.95
C ASP A 42 -2.75 -15.44 -13.15
N PRO A 43 -1.59 -15.62 -12.51
CA PRO A 43 -1.00 -14.58 -11.65
C PRO A 43 -0.59 -13.31 -12.42
N ARG A 44 -0.54 -13.36 -13.76
CA ARG A 44 -0.25 -12.19 -14.60
C ARG A 44 -1.34 -11.12 -14.48
N TYR A 45 -2.60 -11.52 -14.30
CA TYR A 45 -3.68 -10.54 -14.12
C TYR A 45 -3.57 -9.80 -12.79
N ILE A 46 -3.14 -10.48 -11.71
CA ILE A 46 -2.85 -9.82 -10.43
C ILE A 46 -1.68 -8.84 -10.61
N ALA A 47 -0.59 -9.27 -11.26
CA ALA A 47 0.55 -8.40 -11.50
C ALA A 47 0.19 -7.19 -12.38
N ALA A 48 -0.65 -7.38 -13.39
CA ALA A 48 -1.14 -6.30 -14.24
C ALA A 48 -2.04 -5.33 -13.46
N MET A 49 -2.98 -5.85 -12.66
CA MET A 49 -3.87 -5.04 -11.83
C MET A 49 -3.07 -4.17 -10.87
N VAL A 50 -2.19 -4.76 -10.06
CA VAL A 50 -1.37 -4.03 -9.09
C VAL A 50 -0.43 -3.03 -9.78
N GLY A 51 0.17 -3.38 -10.92
CA GLY A 51 1.08 -2.51 -11.67
C GLY A 51 0.38 -1.31 -12.29
N TRP A 52 -0.77 -1.51 -12.94
CA TRP A 52 -1.53 -0.42 -13.56
C TRP A 52 -2.18 0.49 -12.51
N SER A 53 -2.70 -0.07 -11.42
CA SER A 53 -3.25 0.73 -10.33
C SER A 53 -2.16 1.58 -9.65
N ALA A 54 -0.96 1.05 -9.46
CA ALA A 54 0.18 1.82 -8.94
C ALA A 54 0.59 2.98 -9.88
N ALA A 55 0.54 2.77 -11.18
CA ALA A 55 0.78 3.85 -12.16
C ALA A 55 -0.32 4.91 -12.07
N ALA A 56 -1.58 4.49 -12.02
CA ALA A 56 -2.73 5.38 -11.82
C ALA A 56 -2.61 6.16 -10.51
N ALA A 57 -2.31 5.49 -9.38
CA ALA A 57 -2.12 6.12 -8.08
C ALA A 57 -1.03 7.20 -8.11
N THR A 58 0.14 6.86 -8.66
CA THR A 58 1.29 7.77 -8.70
C THR A 58 0.98 9.02 -9.52
N LEU A 59 0.48 8.83 -10.74
CA LEU A 59 0.14 9.95 -11.63
C LEU A 59 -0.97 10.82 -11.03
N THR A 60 -2.01 10.18 -10.51
CA THR A 60 -3.16 10.89 -9.92
C THR A 60 -2.76 11.69 -8.69
N THR A 61 -2.03 11.08 -7.75
CA THR A 61 -1.60 11.77 -6.52
C THR A 61 -0.81 13.04 -6.85
N LEU A 62 0.08 12.96 -7.84
CA LEU A 62 0.88 14.10 -8.29
C LEU A 62 0.02 15.18 -8.95
N LEU A 63 -0.80 14.80 -9.94
CA LEU A 63 -1.60 15.74 -10.72
C LEU A 63 -2.70 16.38 -9.87
N MET A 64 -3.43 15.57 -9.10
CA MET A 64 -4.57 16.03 -8.31
C MET A 64 -4.11 16.76 -7.04
N GLY A 65 -2.94 16.42 -6.49
CA GLY A 65 -2.28 17.20 -5.44
C GLY A 65 -2.00 18.62 -5.91
N ALA A 66 -1.32 18.77 -7.05
CA ALA A 66 -1.06 20.08 -7.65
C ALA A 66 -2.35 20.84 -8.00
N LEU A 67 -3.38 20.14 -8.51
CA LEU A 67 -4.65 20.75 -8.85
C LEU A 67 -5.38 21.25 -7.59
N SER A 68 -5.40 20.47 -6.51
CA SER A 68 -6.06 20.88 -5.24
C SER A 68 -5.35 22.06 -4.59
N ASP A 69 -4.01 22.16 -4.73
CA ASP A 69 -3.22 23.33 -4.30
C ASP A 69 -3.55 24.58 -5.12
N ARG A 70 -3.69 24.43 -6.44
CA ARG A 70 -4.11 25.52 -7.32
C ARG A 70 -5.49 26.07 -7.01
N VAL A 71 -6.43 25.16 -6.76
CA VAL A 71 -7.83 25.52 -6.42
C VAL A 71 -7.91 26.13 -5.02
N GLY A 72 -6.98 25.79 -4.11
CA GLY A 72 -6.98 26.23 -2.73
C GLY A 72 -8.16 25.66 -1.93
N LYS A 73 -8.63 24.46 -2.26
CA LYS A 73 -9.73 23.76 -1.58
C LYS A 73 -9.45 22.28 -1.53
N ARG A 74 -9.65 21.63 -0.38
CA ARG A 74 -9.51 20.18 -0.20
C ARG A 74 -10.86 19.47 -0.20
N LYS A 75 -11.86 20.13 0.37
CA LYS A 75 -13.21 19.60 0.57
C LYS A 75 -13.84 18.99 -0.69
N PRO A 76 -13.91 19.64 -1.88
CA PRO A 76 -14.54 19.06 -3.04
C PRO A 76 -13.82 17.80 -3.54
N PHE A 77 -12.48 17.76 -3.48
CA PHE A 77 -11.68 16.61 -3.88
C PHE A 77 -11.90 15.41 -2.94
N ILE A 78 -11.99 15.66 -1.62
CA ILE A 78 -12.29 14.63 -0.63
C ILE A 78 -13.71 14.13 -0.85
N ALA A 79 -14.70 15.01 -0.87
CA ALA A 79 -16.11 14.61 -0.90
C ALA A 79 -16.50 13.86 -2.19
N LEU A 80 -16.21 14.46 -3.36
CA LEU A 80 -16.51 13.81 -4.64
C LEU A 80 -15.63 12.58 -4.88
N GLY A 81 -14.37 12.65 -4.47
CA GLY A 81 -13.45 11.52 -4.62
C GLY A 81 -13.91 10.32 -3.81
N TYR A 82 -14.26 10.46 -2.52
CA TYR A 82 -14.81 9.36 -1.70
C TYR A 82 -16.14 8.83 -2.23
N LEU A 83 -17.02 9.72 -2.70
CA LEU A 83 -18.29 9.31 -3.31
C LEU A 83 -18.06 8.40 -4.52
N LEU A 84 -17.21 8.83 -5.46
CA LEU A 84 -16.93 8.09 -6.68
C LEU A 84 -16.02 6.86 -6.43
N TRP A 85 -15.12 6.94 -5.47
CA TRP A 85 -14.32 5.81 -5.01
C TRP A 85 -15.19 4.68 -4.50
N GLY A 86 -16.16 4.99 -3.63
CA GLY A 86 -17.06 3.99 -3.11
C GLY A 86 -17.98 3.41 -4.18
N LEU A 87 -18.52 4.22 -5.10
CA LEU A 87 -19.32 3.73 -6.21
C LEU A 87 -18.53 2.79 -7.13
N SER A 88 -17.30 3.14 -7.47
CA SER A 88 -16.41 2.26 -8.25
C SER A 88 -16.05 0.98 -7.50
N THR A 89 -15.83 1.04 -6.18
CA THR A 89 -15.62 -0.16 -5.33
C THR A 89 -16.85 -1.07 -5.38
N ALA A 90 -18.07 -0.53 -5.23
CA ALA A 90 -19.30 -1.33 -5.30
C ALA A 90 -19.51 -1.98 -6.68
N ALA A 91 -19.02 -1.34 -7.75
CA ALA A 91 -19.15 -1.85 -9.11
C ALA A 91 -18.40 -3.16 -9.35
N PHE A 92 -17.34 -3.47 -8.59
CA PHE A 92 -16.63 -4.76 -8.68
C PHE A 92 -17.54 -5.96 -8.44
N GLY A 93 -18.55 -5.84 -7.59
CA GLY A 93 -19.53 -6.88 -7.30
C GLY A 93 -20.37 -7.32 -8.50
N PHE A 94 -20.32 -6.60 -9.60
CA PHE A 94 -21.04 -6.92 -10.84
C PHE A 94 -20.13 -7.50 -11.93
N ILE A 95 -18.82 -7.56 -11.72
CA ILE A 95 -17.87 -8.15 -12.69
C ILE A 95 -17.87 -9.67 -12.50
N THR A 96 -18.38 -10.36 -13.49
CA THR A 96 -18.34 -11.83 -13.61
C THR A 96 -17.98 -12.21 -15.03
N PRO A 97 -17.40 -13.40 -15.27
CA PRO A 97 -17.15 -13.89 -16.63
C PRO A 97 -18.43 -13.93 -17.49
N ALA A 98 -19.58 -14.23 -16.89
CA ALA A 98 -20.88 -14.25 -17.59
C ALA A 98 -21.33 -12.86 -18.02
N ASN A 99 -21.21 -11.85 -17.15
CA ASN A 99 -21.55 -10.48 -17.50
C ASN A 99 -20.57 -9.90 -18.53
N ALA A 100 -19.27 -10.22 -18.40
CA ALA A 100 -18.27 -9.81 -19.37
C ALA A 100 -18.51 -10.41 -20.76
N ALA A 101 -18.89 -11.69 -20.85
CA ALA A 101 -19.22 -12.35 -22.11
C ALA A 101 -20.48 -11.75 -22.77
N ARG A 102 -21.44 -11.24 -21.98
CA ARG A 102 -22.61 -10.52 -22.52
C ARG A 102 -22.24 -9.16 -23.12
N LEU A 103 -21.30 -8.45 -22.47
CA LEU A 103 -20.83 -7.13 -22.93
C LEU A 103 -19.87 -7.24 -24.12
N PHE A 104 -19.06 -8.31 -24.15
CA PHE A 104 -18.02 -8.57 -25.16
C PHE A 104 -18.19 -9.98 -25.75
N PRO A 105 -19.20 -10.23 -26.60
CA PRO A 105 -19.52 -11.59 -27.10
C PRO A 105 -18.39 -12.24 -27.92
N ALA A 106 -17.53 -11.42 -28.54
CA ALA A 106 -16.39 -11.88 -29.34
C ALA A 106 -15.14 -12.23 -28.51
N ALA A 107 -15.12 -11.90 -27.21
CA ALA A 107 -13.97 -12.11 -26.32
C ALA A 107 -14.18 -13.33 -25.41
N ASN A 108 -13.08 -13.93 -24.95
CA ASN A 108 -13.14 -14.90 -23.86
C ASN A 108 -13.66 -14.19 -22.59
N GLY A 109 -14.79 -14.66 -22.03
CA GLY A 109 -15.47 -14.05 -20.90
C GLY A 109 -14.57 -13.87 -19.67
N ALA A 110 -13.68 -14.81 -19.37
CA ALA A 110 -12.74 -14.70 -18.25
C ALA A 110 -11.66 -13.63 -18.52
N ALA A 111 -11.11 -13.59 -19.73
CA ALA A 111 -10.12 -12.58 -20.10
C ALA A 111 -10.74 -11.17 -20.14
N ALA A 112 -11.97 -11.05 -20.66
CA ALA A 112 -12.71 -9.79 -20.65
C ALA A 112 -13.01 -9.32 -19.22
N ALA A 113 -13.46 -10.23 -18.33
CA ALA A 113 -13.70 -9.92 -16.93
C ALA A 113 -12.42 -9.49 -16.21
N ALA A 114 -11.30 -10.16 -16.45
CA ALA A 114 -10.01 -9.77 -15.88
C ALA A 114 -9.57 -8.37 -16.36
N ALA A 115 -9.73 -8.06 -17.63
CA ALA A 115 -9.46 -6.73 -18.17
C ALA A 115 -10.38 -5.66 -17.54
N MET A 116 -11.67 -5.97 -17.35
CA MET A 116 -12.62 -5.08 -16.68
C MET A 116 -12.20 -4.80 -15.23
N VAL A 117 -11.71 -5.81 -14.50
CA VAL A 117 -11.18 -5.62 -13.14
C VAL A 117 -9.99 -4.67 -13.16
N VAL A 118 -9.02 -4.88 -14.04
CA VAL A 118 -7.84 -4.00 -14.14
C VAL A 118 -8.23 -2.55 -14.47
N VAL A 119 -9.13 -2.34 -15.42
CA VAL A 119 -9.59 -1.00 -15.80
C VAL A 119 -10.37 -0.34 -14.67
N LEU A 120 -11.31 -1.08 -14.03
CA LEU A 120 -12.11 -0.53 -12.95
C LEU A 120 -11.23 -0.23 -11.72
N ASP A 121 -10.20 -1.03 -11.47
CA ASP A 121 -9.22 -0.79 -10.42
C ASP A 121 -8.45 0.52 -10.66
N CYS A 122 -7.98 0.78 -11.88
CA CYS A 122 -7.38 2.06 -12.24
C CYS A 122 -8.34 3.26 -12.02
N VAL A 123 -9.62 3.11 -12.39
CA VAL A 123 -10.65 4.15 -12.17
C VAL A 123 -10.90 4.38 -10.68
N MET A 124 -11.02 3.29 -9.92
CA MET A 124 -11.20 3.33 -8.48
C MET A 124 -10.00 4.00 -7.79
N THR A 125 -8.79 3.59 -8.15
CA THR A 125 -7.54 4.15 -7.65
C THR A 125 -7.38 5.63 -8.00
N PHE A 126 -7.83 6.06 -9.19
CA PHE A 126 -7.87 7.48 -9.56
C PHE A 126 -8.69 8.29 -8.54
N PHE A 127 -9.88 7.83 -8.17
CA PHE A 127 -10.71 8.53 -7.19
C PHE A 127 -10.12 8.42 -5.77
N GLY A 128 -9.62 7.26 -5.37
CA GLY A 128 -8.99 7.02 -4.07
C GLY A 128 -7.74 7.88 -3.87
N SER A 129 -6.84 7.88 -4.83
CA SER A 129 -5.63 8.69 -4.76
C SER A 129 -5.90 10.19 -4.83
N THR A 130 -6.93 10.63 -5.60
CA THR A 130 -7.39 12.02 -5.58
C THR A 130 -7.86 12.43 -4.19
N ALA A 131 -8.70 11.61 -3.58
CA ALA A 131 -9.38 11.95 -2.34
C ALA A 131 -8.50 11.74 -1.11
N ASN A 132 -7.84 10.58 -1.03
CA ASN A 132 -7.08 10.17 0.15
C ASN A 132 -5.61 10.58 0.06
N ASP A 133 -4.88 10.14 -0.98
CA ASP A 133 -3.43 10.35 -1.04
C ASP A 133 -3.08 11.81 -1.30
N ALA A 134 -3.84 12.50 -2.15
CA ALA A 134 -3.59 13.90 -2.45
C ALA A 134 -4.34 14.83 -1.48
N ALA A 135 -5.68 14.83 -1.53
CA ALA A 135 -6.46 15.86 -0.85
C ALA A 135 -6.56 15.66 0.66
N PHE A 136 -6.77 14.42 1.15
CA PHE A 136 -6.89 14.17 2.59
C PHE A 136 -5.56 14.31 3.32
N ASN A 137 -4.45 13.82 2.77
CA ASN A 137 -3.13 14.01 3.36
C ASN A 137 -2.75 15.51 3.43
N ALA A 138 -3.10 16.28 2.39
CA ALA A 138 -2.93 17.74 2.44
C ALA A 138 -3.85 18.38 3.48
N TYR A 139 -5.12 17.95 3.59
CA TYR A 139 -6.07 18.42 4.60
C TYR A 139 -5.57 18.18 6.03
N VAL A 140 -4.96 17.01 6.30
CA VAL A 140 -4.32 16.72 7.60
C VAL A 140 -3.25 17.77 7.89
N THR A 141 -2.38 18.03 6.92
CA THR A 141 -1.29 19.01 7.06
C THR A 141 -1.80 20.44 7.27
N ASP A 142 -2.82 20.85 6.50
CA ASP A 142 -3.40 22.19 6.54
C ASP A 142 -4.16 22.49 7.84
N ASN A 143 -4.69 21.44 8.51
CA ASN A 143 -5.48 21.57 9.75
C ASN A 143 -4.73 21.20 11.03
N THR A 144 -3.45 20.83 10.93
CA THR A 144 -2.61 20.48 12.09
C THR A 144 -1.39 21.40 12.19
N ASP A 145 -1.05 21.77 13.42
CA ASP A 145 0.15 22.55 13.75
C ASP A 145 1.27 21.63 14.25
N PRO A 146 2.55 22.05 14.26
CA PRO A 146 3.67 21.25 14.78
C PRO A 146 3.44 20.70 16.19
N ALA A 147 2.69 21.42 17.04
CA ALA A 147 2.40 21.02 18.42
C ALA A 147 1.37 19.89 18.54
N ASN A 148 0.44 19.72 17.58
CA ASN A 148 -0.64 18.73 17.63
C ASN A 148 -0.58 17.69 16.50
N ARG A 149 0.27 17.92 15.49
CA ARG A 149 0.43 17.03 14.32
C ARG A 149 0.86 15.62 14.73
N GLY A 150 1.81 15.49 15.65
CA GLY A 150 2.25 14.18 16.14
C GLY A 150 1.12 13.35 16.72
N ARG A 151 0.16 13.97 17.44
CA ARG A 151 -1.02 13.29 17.98
C ARG A 151 -2.00 12.88 16.87
N ALA A 152 -2.20 13.72 15.86
CA ALA A 152 -3.05 13.39 14.72
C ALA A 152 -2.46 12.23 13.91
N GLU A 153 -1.16 12.27 13.59
CA GLU A 153 -0.43 11.22 12.90
C GLU A 153 -0.46 9.88 13.66
N SER A 154 -0.32 9.92 15.00
CA SER A 154 -0.41 8.70 15.82
C SER A 154 -1.78 8.02 15.73
N VAL A 155 -2.86 8.81 15.70
CA VAL A 155 -4.21 8.27 15.51
C VAL A 155 -4.38 7.70 14.09
N LEU A 156 -3.94 8.43 13.07
CA LEU A 156 -4.02 7.97 11.68
C LEU A 156 -3.20 6.70 11.43
N ALA A 157 -2.06 6.56 12.10
CA ALA A 157 -1.18 5.38 11.97
C ALA A 157 -1.81 4.08 12.51
N ILE A 158 -2.81 4.16 13.38
CA ILE A 158 -3.52 2.99 13.92
C ILE A 158 -4.67 2.55 12.99
N LEU A 159 -5.21 3.45 12.17
CA LEU A 159 -6.40 3.19 11.37
C LEU A 159 -6.24 2.02 10.38
N PRO A 160 -5.09 1.82 9.71
CA PRO A 160 -4.89 0.63 8.85
C PRO A 160 -5.06 -0.68 9.60
N LEU A 161 -4.52 -0.78 10.83
CA LEU A 161 -4.65 -1.97 11.66
C LEU A 161 -6.10 -2.21 12.07
N ILE A 162 -6.80 -1.15 12.52
CA ILE A 162 -8.23 -1.22 12.88
C ILE A 162 -9.05 -1.66 11.66
N SER A 163 -8.76 -1.10 10.48
CA SER A 163 -9.41 -1.46 9.22
C SER A 163 -9.26 -2.95 8.92
N MET A 164 -8.03 -3.48 8.97
CA MET A 164 -7.77 -4.90 8.73
C MET A 164 -8.48 -5.80 9.72
N LEU A 165 -8.46 -5.46 11.01
CA LEU A 165 -9.14 -6.26 12.05
C LEU A 165 -10.66 -6.28 11.85
N ILE A 166 -11.27 -5.15 11.49
CA ILE A 166 -12.71 -5.08 11.22
C ILE A 166 -13.06 -5.91 9.98
N ILE A 167 -12.32 -5.77 8.89
CA ILE A 167 -12.61 -6.50 7.65
C ILE A 167 -12.42 -8.01 7.88
N PHE A 168 -11.29 -8.42 8.44
CA PHE A 168 -11.00 -9.84 8.68
C PHE A 168 -11.93 -10.46 9.74
N GLY A 169 -12.23 -9.73 10.80
CA GLY A 169 -13.04 -10.27 11.90
C GLY A 169 -14.54 -10.32 11.64
N LEU A 170 -15.08 -9.38 10.85
CA LEU A 170 -16.53 -9.24 10.67
C LEU A 170 -17.02 -9.54 9.25
N PHE A 171 -16.21 -9.32 8.22
CA PHE A 171 -16.67 -9.34 6.83
C PHE A 171 -16.00 -10.42 5.96
N ASP A 172 -14.88 -11.00 6.41
CA ASP A 172 -14.17 -12.03 5.64
C ASP A 172 -15.05 -13.26 5.34
N GLY A 173 -15.96 -13.60 6.24
CA GLY A 173 -16.93 -14.68 6.02
C GLY A 173 -17.80 -14.50 4.77
N LEU A 174 -18.05 -13.28 4.31
CA LEU A 174 -18.76 -13.02 3.05
C LEU A 174 -17.92 -13.47 1.84
N THR A 175 -16.62 -13.20 1.87
CA THR A 175 -15.71 -13.55 0.77
C THR A 175 -15.48 -15.06 0.70
N GLN A 176 -15.38 -15.72 1.85
CA GLN A 176 -15.27 -17.18 1.94
C GLN A 176 -16.52 -17.90 1.43
N GLN A 177 -17.72 -17.30 1.60
CA GLN A 177 -18.99 -17.78 1.07
C GLN A 177 -19.21 -17.42 -0.42
N GLY A 178 -18.25 -16.73 -1.05
CA GLY A 178 -18.40 -16.26 -2.44
C GLY A 178 -19.36 -15.07 -2.61
N ARG A 179 -19.81 -14.44 -1.52
CA ARG A 179 -20.75 -13.31 -1.52
C ARG A 179 -20.05 -11.98 -1.82
N TRP A 180 -19.25 -11.96 -2.89
CA TRP A 180 -18.43 -10.81 -3.28
C TRP A 180 -19.23 -9.55 -3.57
N ARG A 181 -20.42 -9.71 -4.19
CA ARG A 181 -21.31 -8.57 -4.49
C ARG A 181 -21.73 -7.83 -3.21
N GLU A 182 -22.09 -8.57 -2.18
CA GLU A 182 -22.49 -7.97 -0.90
C GLU A 182 -21.29 -7.32 -0.21
N PHE A 183 -20.15 -8.01 -0.21
CA PHE A 183 -18.92 -7.48 0.36
C PHE A 183 -18.54 -6.12 -0.28
N PHE A 184 -18.43 -6.05 -1.59
CA PHE A 184 -18.10 -4.79 -2.28
C PHE A 184 -19.19 -3.73 -2.16
N SER A 185 -20.47 -4.12 -2.10
CA SER A 185 -21.57 -3.16 -1.89
C SER A 185 -21.52 -2.53 -0.51
N ILE A 186 -21.29 -3.30 0.56
CA ILE A 186 -21.23 -2.78 1.93
C ILE A 186 -20.11 -1.74 2.05
N PHE A 187 -18.92 -2.08 1.63
CA PHE A 187 -17.79 -1.17 1.74
C PHE A 187 -17.88 -0.01 0.74
N GLY A 188 -18.27 -0.28 -0.50
CA GLY A 188 -18.41 0.75 -1.50
C GLY A 188 -19.47 1.80 -1.13
N LEU A 189 -20.63 1.35 -0.67
CA LEU A 189 -21.68 2.29 -0.20
C LEU A 189 -21.26 3.00 1.09
N GLY A 190 -20.53 2.32 1.99
CA GLY A 190 -19.96 2.94 3.18
C GLY A 190 -18.97 4.06 2.86
N VAL A 191 -18.03 3.81 1.94
CA VAL A 191 -17.07 4.82 1.46
C VAL A 191 -17.79 5.97 0.77
N SER A 192 -18.80 5.68 -0.08
CA SER A 192 -19.63 6.70 -0.73
C SER A 192 -20.40 7.56 0.26
N ALA A 193 -20.98 6.95 1.30
CA ALA A 193 -21.69 7.67 2.37
C ALA A 193 -20.75 8.62 3.12
N VAL A 194 -19.49 8.21 3.37
CA VAL A 194 -18.49 9.11 3.97
C VAL A 194 -18.16 10.26 3.02
N GLY A 195 -18.14 10.05 1.71
CA GLY A 195 -18.00 11.13 0.73
C GLY A 195 -19.13 12.18 0.86
N LEU A 196 -20.38 11.73 1.03
CA LEU A 196 -21.51 12.63 1.27
C LEU A 196 -21.39 13.33 2.64
N ILE A 197 -21.02 12.60 3.69
CA ILE A 197 -20.80 13.18 5.03
C ILE A 197 -19.68 14.22 4.99
N ALA A 198 -18.63 14.00 4.20
CA ALA A 198 -17.51 14.92 4.05
C ALA A 198 -17.92 16.29 3.52
N LEU A 199 -19.01 16.39 2.75
CA LEU A 199 -19.60 17.66 2.32
C LEU A 199 -20.00 18.56 3.51
N PHE A 200 -20.39 17.96 4.62
CA PHE A 200 -20.82 18.69 5.82
C PHE A 200 -19.71 18.73 6.88
N LEU A 201 -18.91 17.67 6.98
CA LEU A 201 -17.92 17.49 8.03
C LEU A 201 -16.60 18.21 7.73
N VAL A 202 -16.09 18.11 6.49
CA VAL A 202 -14.82 18.74 6.09
C VAL A 202 -14.97 20.25 5.97
N LYS A 203 -14.03 20.97 6.57
CA LYS A 203 -13.90 22.42 6.44
C LYS A 203 -12.46 22.76 6.07
N ASP A 204 -12.30 23.41 4.93
CA ASP A 204 -10.98 23.87 4.50
C ASP A 204 -10.36 24.84 5.53
N ALA A 205 -9.04 24.81 5.69
CA ALA A 205 -8.35 25.69 6.61
C ALA A 205 -8.52 27.16 6.17
N PRO A 206 -8.79 28.10 7.09
CA PRO A 206 -9.04 29.50 6.74
C PRO A 206 -7.85 30.19 6.02
N GLU A 207 -6.65 29.68 6.25
CA GLU A 207 -5.39 30.22 5.71
C GLU A 207 -5.05 29.64 4.33
N LEU A 208 -5.80 28.62 3.87
CA LEU A 208 -5.56 27.95 2.60
C LEU A 208 -5.91 28.89 1.43
N LYS A 209 -4.87 29.31 0.70
CA LYS A 209 -5.01 30.18 -0.47
C LYS A 209 -4.62 29.42 -1.73
N PRO A 210 -5.26 29.74 -2.88
CA PRO A 210 -4.84 29.21 -4.18
C PRO A 210 -3.35 29.51 -4.43
N ARG A 211 -2.57 28.47 -4.72
CA ARG A 211 -1.13 28.60 -4.95
C ARG A 211 -0.88 28.82 -6.45
N ARG A 212 -0.41 30.00 -6.83
CA ARG A 212 0.08 30.29 -8.18
C ARG A 212 1.51 29.78 -8.29
N GLY A 213 1.72 28.61 -8.87
CA GLY A 213 3.02 27.94 -8.98
C GLY A 213 2.91 26.50 -8.52
N GLY A 214 3.72 25.58 -9.05
CA GLY A 214 3.60 24.15 -8.77
C GLY A 214 3.05 23.42 -9.98
N GLY A 215 3.67 23.61 -11.16
CA GLY A 215 3.34 22.84 -12.36
C GLY A 215 4.05 21.48 -12.33
N LEU A 216 3.74 20.65 -13.35
CA LEU A 216 4.42 19.37 -13.61
C LEU A 216 5.96 19.47 -13.50
N ALA A 217 6.54 20.64 -13.80
CA ALA A 217 7.98 20.89 -13.68
C ALA A 217 8.50 20.83 -12.23
N GLU A 218 7.69 21.19 -11.24
CA GLU A 218 8.05 21.04 -9.81
C GLU A 218 7.93 19.57 -9.35
N LEU A 219 6.93 18.86 -9.85
CA LEU A 219 6.74 17.42 -9.54
C LEU A 219 7.87 16.57 -10.14
N LEU A 220 8.39 16.97 -11.30
CA LEU A 220 9.51 16.31 -11.97
C LEU A 220 10.87 16.85 -11.52
N TYR A 221 10.91 17.79 -10.58
CA TYR A 221 12.16 18.38 -10.07
C TYR A 221 13.16 17.31 -9.62
N GLY A 222 12.70 16.32 -8.86
CA GLY A 222 13.52 15.21 -8.39
C GLY A 222 14.06 14.29 -9.50
N LEU A 223 13.53 14.33 -10.74
CA LEU A 223 14.04 13.52 -11.85
C LEU A 223 15.16 14.23 -12.64
N ARG A 224 15.48 15.48 -12.31
CA ARG A 224 16.54 16.21 -13.02
C ARG A 224 17.91 15.62 -12.68
N PRO A 225 18.76 15.30 -13.70
CA PRO A 225 20.08 14.71 -13.47
C PRO A 225 20.97 15.52 -12.51
N GLN A 226 20.85 16.86 -12.55
CA GLN A 226 21.58 17.76 -11.66
C GLN A 226 21.17 17.53 -10.20
N VAL A 227 19.86 17.44 -9.93
CA VAL A 227 19.31 17.21 -8.55
C VAL A 227 19.76 15.86 -8.01
N ILE A 228 19.83 14.82 -8.88
CA ILE A 228 20.33 13.50 -8.52
C ILE A 228 21.80 13.58 -8.10
N ARG A 229 22.63 14.31 -8.86
CA ARG A 229 24.04 14.48 -8.54
C ARG A 229 24.28 15.31 -7.28
N GLU A 230 23.43 16.27 -6.99
CA GLU A 230 23.51 17.12 -5.79
C GLU A 230 23.03 16.41 -4.51
N ASN A 231 22.25 15.33 -4.61
CA ASN A 231 21.65 14.64 -3.46
C ASN A 231 21.83 13.12 -3.55
N PRO A 232 23.03 12.58 -3.75
CA PRO A 232 23.26 11.16 -4.01
C PRO A 232 22.84 10.27 -2.84
N GLU A 233 22.96 10.74 -1.59
CA GLU A 233 22.59 9.99 -0.39
C GLU A 233 21.05 9.78 -0.33
N LEU A 234 20.28 10.80 -0.69
CA LEU A 234 18.82 10.70 -0.75
C LEU A 234 18.37 9.67 -1.79
N TYR A 235 19.00 9.65 -2.98
CA TYR A 235 18.65 8.68 -4.02
C TYR A 235 19.10 7.25 -3.68
N LEU A 236 20.22 7.09 -2.98
CA LEU A 236 20.62 5.80 -2.43
C LEU A 236 19.61 5.32 -1.36
N ALA A 237 19.09 6.22 -0.52
CA ALA A 237 18.07 5.89 0.45
C ALA A 237 16.74 5.50 -0.25
N PHE A 238 16.35 6.20 -1.31
CA PHE A 238 15.21 5.80 -2.14
C PHE A 238 15.43 4.45 -2.83
N ALA A 239 16.63 4.17 -3.35
CA ALA A 239 16.96 2.89 -3.96
C ALA A 239 16.90 1.74 -2.93
N ALA A 240 17.40 1.95 -1.71
CA ALA A 240 17.28 0.98 -0.62
C ALA A 240 15.81 0.70 -0.27
N PHE A 241 15.00 1.75 -0.14
CA PHE A 241 13.56 1.63 0.13
C PHE A 241 12.82 0.93 -1.02
N CYS A 242 13.17 1.25 -2.26
CA CYS A 242 12.59 0.61 -3.45
C CYS A 242 12.85 -0.90 -3.47
N LEU A 243 14.12 -1.33 -3.31
CA LEU A 243 14.48 -2.75 -3.29
C LEU A 243 13.78 -3.51 -2.15
N PHE A 244 13.74 -2.91 -0.96
CA PHE A 244 12.96 -3.44 0.17
C PHE A 244 11.47 -3.57 -0.18
N SER A 245 10.87 -2.54 -0.75
CA SER A 245 9.45 -2.55 -1.13
C SER A 245 9.17 -3.53 -2.26
N VAL A 246 10.07 -3.69 -3.24
CA VAL A 246 9.98 -4.74 -4.27
C VAL A 246 9.95 -6.12 -3.62
N ALA A 247 10.86 -6.40 -2.66
CA ALA A 247 10.88 -7.67 -1.95
C ALA A 247 9.53 -7.99 -1.27
N VAL A 248 8.90 -7.00 -0.67
CA VAL A 248 7.56 -7.14 -0.08
C VAL A 248 6.52 -7.45 -1.15
N GLN A 249 6.52 -6.71 -2.24
CA GLN A 249 5.52 -6.85 -3.31
C GLN A 249 5.66 -8.15 -4.11
N VAL A 250 6.76 -8.88 -4.01
CA VAL A 250 6.91 -10.22 -4.61
C VAL A 250 5.88 -11.21 -4.05
N PHE A 251 5.61 -11.17 -2.74
CA PHE A 251 4.71 -12.13 -2.09
C PHE A 251 3.38 -11.52 -1.63
N PHE A 252 3.33 -10.23 -1.31
CA PHE A 252 2.19 -9.61 -0.65
C PHE A 252 0.86 -9.75 -1.42
N PRO A 253 0.79 -9.52 -2.75
CA PRO A 253 -0.44 -9.71 -3.51
C PRO A 253 -0.94 -11.16 -3.55
N TYR A 254 -0.04 -12.11 -3.33
CA TYR A 254 -0.31 -13.56 -3.38
C TYR A 254 -0.45 -14.20 -1.99
N LEU A 255 -0.27 -13.43 -0.91
CA LEU A 255 -0.17 -13.93 0.46
C LEU A 255 -1.42 -14.69 0.92
N ILE A 256 -2.60 -14.09 0.76
CA ILE A 256 -3.86 -14.72 1.16
C ILE A 256 -4.10 -15.97 0.31
N ILE A 257 -3.88 -15.87 -1.01
CA ILE A 257 -4.05 -16.97 -1.94
C ILE A 257 -3.12 -18.14 -1.57
N TYR A 258 -1.86 -17.85 -1.18
CA TYR A 258 -0.91 -18.85 -0.70
C TYR A 258 -1.41 -19.56 0.56
N ILE A 259 -1.84 -18.79 1.56
CA ILE A 259 -2.32 -19.35 2.84
C ILE A 259 -3.58 -20.18 2.63
N GLN A 260 -4.52 -19.67 1.84
CA GLN A 260 -5.81 -20.30 1.60
C GLN A 260 -5.70 -21.54 0.68
N ASN A 261 -5.06 -21.38 -0.47
CA ASN A 261 -5.12 -22.39 -1.54
C ASN A 261 -3.92 -23.36 -1.57
N TYR A 262 -2.72 -22.89 -1.15
CA TYR A 262 -1.55 -23.78 -1.07
C TYR A 262 -1.44 -24.49 0.28
N LEU A 263 -1.65 -23.78 1.38
CA LEU A 263 -1.58 -24.35 2.71
C LEU A 263 -2.91 -24.96 3.18
N GLY A 264 -4.03 -24.63 2.55
CA GLY A 264 -5.35 -25.11 2.93
C GLY A 264 -5.86 -24.51 4.26
N ILE A 265 -5.31 -23.36 4.69
CA ILE A 265 -5.71 -22.69 5.94
C ILE A 265 -6.86 -21.74 5.64
N THR A 266 -8.08 -22.13 6.00
CA THR A 266 -9.31 -21.33 5.80
C THR A 266 -9.36 -20.14 6.74
N ASP A 267 -8.82 -20.27 7.97
CA ASP A 267 -8.82 -19.24 9.02
C ASP A 267 -7.66 -18.25 8.85
N TYR A 268 -7.29 -17.94 7.61
CA TYR A 268 -6.19 -17.02 7.30
C TYR A 268 -6.39 -15.62 7.89
N ALA A 269 -7.62 -15.18 8.07
CA ALA A 269 -7.95 -13.90 8.71
C ALA A 269 -7.45 -13.85 10.16
N ILE A 270 -7.60 -14.94 10.91
CA ILE A 270 -7.08 -15.07 12.28
C ILE A 270 -5.55 -15.05 12.24
N VAL A 271 -4.93 -15.78 11.31
CA VAL A 271 -3.48 -15.80 11.13
C VAL A 271 -2.95 -14.40 10.90
N LEU A 272 -3.50 -13.67 9.94
CA LEU A 272 -3.07 -12.32 9.58
C LEU A 272 -3.34 -11.32 10.72
N GLY A 273 -4.49 -11.44 11.40
CA GLY A 273 -4.83 -10.60 12.56
C GLY A 273 -3.82 -10.73 13.70
N VAL A 274 -3.49 -11.97 14.09
CA VAL A 274 -2.50 -12.23 15.15
C VAL A 274 -1.10 -11.75 14.73
N VAL A 275 -0.68 -12.07 13.52
CA VAL A 275 0.61 -11.65 12.96
C VAL A 275 0.76 -10.12 13.00
N LEU A 276 -0.26 -9.39 12.52
CA LEU A 276 -0.22 -7.93 12.46
C LEU A 276 -0.24 -7.28 13.85
N LEU A 277 -1.05 -7.82 14.78
CA LEU A 277 -1.09 -7.32 16.16
C LEU A 277 0.26 -7.45 16.86
N ILE A 278 0.86 -8.64 16.80
CA ILE A 278 2.15 -8.88 17.47
C ILE A 278 3.26 -8.09 16.78
N ALA A 279 3.32 -8.08 15.44
CA ALA A 279 4.32 -7.32 14.70
C ALA A 279 4.22 -5.81 14.97
N SER A 280 3.00 -5.26 15.08
CA SER A 280 2.78 -3.86 15.43
C SER A 280 3.28 -3.55 16.85
N ALA A 281 3.00 -4.41 17.81
CA ALA A 281 3.51 -4.27 19.18
C ALA A 281 5.04 -4.30 19.22
N VAL A 282 5.67 -5.24 18.51
CA VAL A 282 7.14 -5.32 18.39
C VAL A 282 7.70 -4.05 17.75
N SER A 283 7.07 -3.53 16.69
CA SER A 283 7.50 -2.31 16.02
C SER A 283 7.47 -1.09 16.94
N VAL A 284 6.38 -0.90 17.68
CA VAL A 284 6.22 0.21 18.64
C VAL A 284 7.25 0.15 19.76
N LEU A 285 7.43 -1.03 20.36
CA LEU A 285 8.39 -1.23 21.45
C LEU A 285 9.83 -1.05 20.97
N SER A 286 10.11 -1.43 19.74
CA SER A 286 11.45 -1.37 19.16
C SER A 286 11.82 0.00 18.58
N GLY A 287 10.88 0.94 18.43
CA GLY A 287 11.12 2.27 17.86
C GLY A 287 12.25 3.04 18.55
N ARG A 288 12.37 2.90 19.89
CA ARG A 288 13.44 3.50 20.69
C ARG A 288 14.85 2.98 20.32
N PHE A 289 14.94 1.74 19.83
CA PHE A 289 16.21 1.16 19.41
C PHE A 289 16.72 1.74 18.10
N ILE A 290 15.82 2.12 17.18
CA ILE A 290 16.17 2.76 15.90
C ILE A 290 16.95 4.05 16.18
N ASP A 291 16.47 4.88 17.11
CA ASP A 291 17.12 6.13 17.47
C ASP A 291 18.43 5.91 18.23
N ARG A 292 18.49 4.91 19.10
CA ARG A 292 19.67 4.61 19.92
C ARG A 292 20.83 4.02 19.12
N PHE A 293 20.56 3.07 18.22
CA PHE A 293 21.60 2.37 17.43
C PHE A 293 21.99 3.12 16.15
N GLY A 294 21.19 4.11 15.76
CA GLY A 294 21.33 4.82 14.49
C GLY A 294 20.64 4.08 13.33
N LYS A 295 19.90 4.85 12.53
CA LYS A 295 18.95 4.36 11.53
C LYS A 295 19.58 3.39 10.51
N LEU A 296 20.73 3.76 9.92
CA LEU A 296 21.42 2.93 8.93
C LEU A 296 22.02 1.64 9.51
N ARG A 297 22.48 1.69 10.77
CA ARG A 297 22.97 0.49 11.45
C ARG A 297 21.84 -0.46 11.79
N PHE A 298 20.68 0.08 12.14
CA PHE A 298 19.51 -0.70 12.51
C PHE A 298 18.86 -1.39 11.30
N CYS A 299 19.07 -0.90 10.06
CA CYS A 299 18.58 -1.57 8.85
C CYS A 299 19.07 -3.03 8.74
N PHE A 300 20.29 -3.34 9.17
CA PHE A 300 20.82 -4.71 9.04
C PHE A 300 20.12 -5.73 9.95
N PRO A 301 20.00 -5.51 11.28
CA PRO A 301 19.25 -6.44 12.12
C PRO A 301 17.77 -6.52 11.72
N ALA A 302 17.14 -5.41 11.32
CA ALA A 302 15.76 -5.42 10.83
C ALA A 302 15.59 -6.24 9.55
N ALA A 303 16.52 -6.09 8.59
CA ALA A 303 16.55 -6.90 7.38
C ALA A 303 16.80 -8.39 7.67
N LEU A 304 17.68 -8.70 8.63
CA LEU A 304 17.95 -10.08 9.08
C LEU A 304 16.69 -10.71 9.68
N VAL A 305 15.97 -10.00 10.54
CA VAL A 305 14.71 -10.49 11.12
C VAL A 305 13.68 -10.78 10.00
N MET A 306 13.53 -9.87 9.04
CA MET A 306 12.64 -10.09 7.90
C MET A 306 13.08 -11.29 7.06
N LEU A 307 14.40 -11.43 6.80
CA LEU A 307 14.98 -12.55 6.05
C LEU A 307 14.69 -13.90 6.73
N LEU A 308 14.90 -13.98 8.04
CA LEU A 308 14.60 -15.19 8.82
C LEU A 308 13.11 -15.53 8.76
N GLY A 309 12.23 -14.53 8.82
CA GLY A 309 10.79 -14.72 8.64
C GLY A 309 10.42 -15.22 7.24
N LEU A 310 11.03 -14.67 6.18
CA LEU A 310 10.82 -15.11 4.79
C LEU A 310 11.29 -16.56 4.61
N LEU A 311 12.47 -16.92 5.12
CA LEU A 311 12.97 -18.30 5.12
C LEU A 311 12.06 -19.22 5.94
N GLY A 312 11.59 -18.77 7.11
CA GLY A 312 10.60 -19.48 7.90
C GLY A 312 9.33 -19.79 7.10
N MET A 313 8.75 -18.81 6.40
CA MET A 313 7.58 -18.99 5.55
C MET A 313 7.79 -19.99 4.41
N TYR A 314 9.03 -20.16 3.93
CA TYR A 314 9.35 -21.17 2.94
C TYR A 314 9.23 -22.59 3.49
N PHE A 315 9.61 -22.84 4.76
CA PHE A 315 9.65 -24.19 5.35
C PHE A 315 8.36 -24.60 6.05
N VAL A 316 7.64 -23.66 6.67
CA VAL A 316 6.44 -23.97 7.47
C VAL A 316 5.23 -24.30 6.62
N ARG A 317 4.36 -25.18 7.14
CA ARG A 317 3.14 -25.62 6.45
C ARG A 317 1.88 -25.55 7.32
N GLY A 318 2.03 -25.60 8.62
CA GLY A 318 0.89 -25.56 9.57
C GLY A 318 0.60 -24.15 10.06
N MET A 319 -0.63 -23.92 10.53
CA MET A 319 -1.15 -22.62 10.98
C MET A 319 -0.26 -21.96 12.04
N ALA A 320 0.13 -22.67 13.10
CA ALA A 320 1.00 -22.12 14.15
C ALA A 320 2.38 -21.71 13.63
N GLY A 321 2.97 -22.51 12.72
CA GLY A 321 4.24 -22.18 12.08
C GLY A 321 4.14 -20.94 11.20
N VAL A 322 3.04 -20.79 10.45
CA VAL A 322 2.77 -19.60 9.61
C VAL A 322 2.58 -18.36 10.49
N MET A 323 1.87 -18.48 11.62
CA MET A 323 1.74 -17.37 12.59
C MET A 323 3.11 -16.94 13.11
N LEU A 324 3.96 -17.89 13.51
CA LEU A 324 5.28 -17.58 14.05
C LEU A 324 6.19 -16.95 12.99
N ALA A 325 6.36 -17.62 11.85
CA ALA A 325 7.22 -17.13 10.76
C ALA A 325 6.70 -15.82 10.17
N GLY A 326 5.37 -15.69 9.99
CA GLY A 326 4.73 -14.46 9.55
C GLY A 326 4.93 -13.31 10.53
N THR A 327 4.85 -13.56 11.83
CA THR A 327 5.11 -12.54 12.86
C THR A 327 6.55 -12.05 12.80
N VAL A 328 7.53 -12.96 12.67
CA VAL A 328 8.94 -12.58 12.52
C VAL A 328 9.14 -11.77 11.24
N MET A 329 8.58 -12.22 10.11
CA MET A 329 8.65 -11.55 8.82
C MET A 329 8.08 -10.13 8.87
N MET A 330 6.84 -9.98 9.40
CA MET A 330 6.15 -8.69 9.46
C MET A 330 6.76 -7.75 10.49
N SER A 331 7.31 -8.27 11.59
CA SER A 331 8.10 -7.45 12.53
C SER A 331 9.34 -6.87 11.85
N GLY A 332 10.09 -7.70 11.13
CA GLY A 332 11.24 -7.23 10.35
C GLY A 332 10.85 -6.21 9.27
N TYR A 333 9.73 -6.44 8.57
CA TYR A 333 9.15 -5.50 7.61
C TYR A 333 8.88 -4.13 8.24
N MET A 334 8.15 -4.08 9.35
CA MET A 334 7.80 -2.81 10.00
C MET A 334 9.03 -2.05 10.50
N LEU A 335 9.98 -2.77 11.09
CA LEU A 335 11.23 -2.19 11.60
C LEU A 335 12.10 -1.64 10.48
N LEU A 336 12.28 -2.38 9.40
CA LEU A 336 13.09 -1.95 8.25
C LEU A 336 12.43 -0.80 7.51
N SER A 337 11.11 -0.84 7.32
CA SER A 337 10.32 0.24 6.75
C SER A 337 10.48 1.54 7.55
N ALA A 338 10.38 1.46 8.88
CA ALA A 338 10.56 2.62 9.76
C ALA A 338 11.98 3.20 9.66
N ALA A 339 13.00 2.35 9.69
CA ALA A 339 14.40 2.77 9.62
C ALA A 339 14.73 3.44 8.27
N LEU A 340 14.31 2.85 7.16
CA LEU A 340 14.54 3.39 5.82
C LEU A 340 13.73 4.69 5.58
N SER A 341 12.47 4.75 6.03
CA SER A 341 11.65 5.96 5.94
C SER A 341 12.25 7.11 6.73
N ALA A 342 12.78 6.82 7.93
CA ALA A 342 13.47 7.81 8.75
C ALA A 342 14.79 8.26 8.09
N THR A 343 15.52 7.35 7.45
CA THR A 343 16.72 7.67 6.67
C THR A 343 16.42 8.61 5.51
N ILE A 344 15.37 8.34 4.73
CA ILE A 344 14.92 9.23 3.64
C ILE A 344 14.61 10.63 4.17
N ARG A 345 13.93 10.74 5.32
CA ARG A 345 13.61 12.03 5.93
C ARG A 345 14.85 12.82 6.33
N ASP A 346 15.87 12.16 6.86
CA ASP A 346 17.11 12.81 7.28
C ASP A 346 17.88 13.41 6.10
N TRP A 347 17.90 12.70 4.97
CA TRP A 347 18.58 13.14 3.75
C TRP A 347 17.73 14.04 2.85
N THR A 348 16.44 14.23 3.15
CA THR A 348 15.59 15.15 2.39
C THR A 348 15.93 16.60 2.75
N PRO A 349 16.33 17.45 1.77
CA PRO A 349 16.67 18.85 2.04
C PRO A 349 15.51 19.62 2.68
N ARG A 350 15.83 20.37 3.74
CA ARG A 350 14.85 21.17 4.47
C ARG A 350 14.18 22.19 3.54
N GLY A 351 12.85 22.29 3.60
CA GLY A 351 12.06 23.19 2.75
C GLY A 351 11.77 22.66 1.33
N LYS A 352 12.35 21.52 0.91
CA LYS A 352 12.13 20.92 -0.42
C LYS A 352 11.36 19.60 -0.39
N VAL A 353 10.72 19.24 0.74
CA VAL A 353 10.00 17.98 0.90
C VAL A 353 8.95 17.75 -0.21
N GLY A 354 8.20 18.79 -0.57
CA GLY A 354 7.21 18.73 -1.64
C GLY A 354 7.82 18.44 -3.03
N HIS A 355 9.01 18.96 -3.32
CA HIS A 355 9.71 18.76 -4.59
C HIS A 355 10.19 17.31 -4.78
N PHE A 356 10.43 16.58 -3.67
CA PHE A 356 10.86 15.18 -3.70
C PHE A 356 9.69 14.19 -3.56
N GLN A 357 8.45 14.67 -3.38
CA GLN A 357 7.28 13.78 -3.24
C GLN A 357 7.05 12.94 -4.49
N GLY A 358 7.26 13.51 -5.68
CA GLY A 358 7.10 12.79 -6.94
C GLY A 358 8.07 11.62 -7.06
N ILE A 359 9.35 11.85 -6.78
CA ILE A 359 10.37 10.80 -6.84
C ILE A 359 10.14 9.74 -5.75
N ARG A 360 9.68 10.15 -4.58
CA ARG A 360 9.29 9.23 -3.51
C ARG A 360 8.17 8.29 -3.95
N MET A 361 7.12 8.80 -4.63
CA MET A 361 6.03 7.97 -5.15
C MET A 361 6.53 6.95 -6.18
N ILE A 362 7.47 7.34 -7.04
CA ILE A 362 8.06 6.44 -8.03
C ILE A 362 8.82 5.31 -7.34
N PHE A 363 9.69 5.61 -6.37
CA PHE A 363 10.54 4.60 -5.71
C PHE A 363 9.82 3.80 -4.63
N ALA A 364 8.82 4.38 -3.96
CA ALA A 364 8.12 3.71 -2.86
C ALA A 364 6.85 2.98 -3.29
N VAL A 365 6.23 3.38 -4.40
CA VAL A 365 4.94 2.83 -4.86
C VAL A 365 5.06 2.26 -6.27
N LEU A 366 5.34 3.09 -7.28
CA LEU A 366 5.26 2.68 -8.68
C LEU A 366 6.20 1.52 -9.01
N LEU A 367 7.50 1.69 -8.81
CA LEU A 367 8.50 0.65 -9.14
C LEU A 367 8.27 -0.64 -8.36
N PRO A 368 8.07 -0.63 -7.02
CA PRO A 368 7.79 -1.84 -6.27
C PRO A 368 6.54 -2.59 -6.72
N MET A 369 5.44 -1.89 -6.95
CA MET A 369 4.16 -2.51 -7.33
C MET A 369 4.12 -2.98 -8.79
N VAL A 370 5.02 -2.51 -9.66
CA VAL A 370 5.18 -3.03 -11.03
C VAL A 370 6.14 -4.23 -11.04
N ILE A 371 7.28 -4.12 -10.37
CA ILE A 371 8.35 -5.11 -10.44
C ILE A 371 8.01 -6.32 -9.54
N GLY A 372 7.62 -6.07 -8.28
CA GLY A 372 7.42 -7.12 -7.28
C GLY A 372 6.39 -8.18 -7.69
N PRO A 373 5.12 -7.79 -8.00
CA PRO A 373 4.10 -8.75 -8.41
C PRO A 373 4.46 -9.48 -9.70
N SER A 374 5.18 -8.82 -10.63
CA SER A 374 5.66 -9.44 -11.88
C SER A 374 6.69 -10.54 -11.59
N LEU A 375 7.62 -10.32 -10.65
CA LEU A 375 8.53 -11.34 -10.18
C LEU A 375 7.80 -12.49 -9.47
N GLY A 376 6.84 -12.18 -8.60
CA GLY A 376 5.97 -13.16 -7.95
C GLY A 376 5.22 -14.03 -8.97
N ALA A 377 4.60 -13.40 -9.97
CA ALA A 377 3.92 -14.10 -11.06
C ALA A 377 4.86 -15.02 -11.86
N ALA A 378 6.09 -14.57 -12.14
CA ALA A 378 7.08 -15.38 -12.83
C ALA A 378 7.48 -16.63 -12.04
N VAL A 379 7.68 -16.48 -10.72
CA VAL A 379 7.99 -17.61 -9.80
C VAL A 379 6.83 -18.60 -9.74
N ILE A 380 5.59 -18.12 -9.60
CA ILE A 380 4.39 -18.98 -9.56
C ILE A 380 4.26 -19.79 -10.84
N ARG A 381 4.41 -19.16 -12.00
CA ARG A 381 4.36 -19.85 -13.30
C ARG A 381 5.51 -20.84 -13.50
N GLY A 382 6.71 -20.49 -13.05
CA GLY A 382 7.90 -21.34 -13.16
C GLY A 382 7.83 -22.57 -12.30
N SER A 383 7.07 -22.56 -11.19
CA SER A 383 6.95 -23.68 -10.26
C SER A 383 6.14 -24.85 -10.84
N LYS A 384 5.35 -24.64 -11.89
CA LYS A 384 4.42 -25.61 -12.51
C LYS A 384 3.48 -26.30 -11.50
N SER A 385 3.40 -25.78 -10.27
CA SER A 385 2.49 -26.29 -9.25
C SER A 385 1.07 -25.90 -9.60
N THR A 386 0.27 -26.90 -9.84
CA THR A 386 -1.14 -26.74 -10.21
C THR A 386 -1.98 -27.66 -9.36
N TYR A 387 -3.22 -27.28 -9.11
CA TYR A 387 -4.24 -28.18 -8.60
C TYR A 387 -5.43 -28.18 -9.56
N VAL A 388 -6.17 -29.27 -9.54
CA VAL A 388 -7.36 -29.39 -10.39
C VAL A 388 -8.59 -29.14 -9.53
N GLU A 389 -9.37 -28.13 -9.88
CA GLU A 389 -10.65 -27.83 -9.24
C GLU A 389 -11.72 -27.70 -10.32
N LEU A 390 -12.80 -28.44 -10.18
CA LEU A 390 -13.89 -28.50 -11.17
C LEU A 390 -13.41 -28.77 -12.61
N GLY A 391 -12.35 -29.57 -12.76
CA GLY A 391 -11.79 -29.92 -14.08
C GLY A 391 -10.88 -28.86 -14.70
N GLN A 392 -10.61 -27.77 -14.01
CA GLN A 392 -9.66 -26.73 -14.45
C GLN A 392 -8.34 -26.81 -13.70
N VAL A 393 -7.24 -26.72 -14.46
CA VAL A 393 -5.88 -26.65 -13.90
C VAL A 393 -5.60 -25.22 -13.45
N LYS A 394 -5.38 -25.04 -12.15
CA LYS A 394 -5.14 -23.73 -11.52
C LYS A 394 -3.69 -23.61 -11.06
N ALA A 395 -3.02 -22.50 -11.39
CA ALA A 395 -1.69 -22.16 -10.87
C ALA A 395 -1.79 -21.70 -9.42
N VAL A 396 -0.99 -22.24 -8.52
CA VAL A 396 -1.01 -21.91 -7.08
C VAL A 396 0.29 -21.22 -6.69
N PRO A 397 0.25 -20.12 -5.91
CA PRO A 397 1.44 -19.56 -5.31
C PRO A 397 2.16 -20.60 -4.46
N THR A 398 3.45 -20.82 -4.73
CA THR A 398 4.27 -21.76 -3.96
C THR A 398 5.18 -21.03 -2.98
N PRO A 399 5.79 -21.70 -1.99
CA PRO A 399 6.76 -21.09 -1.08
C PRO A 399 7.91 -20.38 -1.78
N GLY A 400 8.19 -20.71 -3.04
CA GLY A 400 9.24 -20.06 -3.85
C GLY A 400 9.13 -18.53 -3.93
N ILE A 401 7.92 -17.96 -3.77
CA ILE A 401 7.73 -16.50 -3.71
C ILE A 401 8.50 -15.87 -2.54
N TYR A 402 8.62 -16.56 -1.41
CA TYR A 402 9.36 -16.08 -0.25
C TYR A 402 10.87 -16.15 -0.45
N LEU A 403 11.38 -17.16 -1.17
CA LEU A 403 12.79 -17.21 -1.56
C LEU A 403 13.16 -16.10 -2.54
N ALA A 404 12.29 -15.83 -3.52
CA ALA A 404 12.48 -14.72 -4.45
C ALA A 404 12.48 -13.37 -3.71
N ALA A 405 11.55 -13.17 -2.77
CA ALA A 405 11.51 -12.01 -1.91
C ALA A 405 12.79 -11.87 -1.07
N ALA A 406 13.27 -12.96 -0.49
CA ALA A 406 14.53 -13.00 0.28
C ALA A 406 15.75 -12.60 -0.58
N ALA A 407 15.82 -13.11 -1.81
CA ALA A 407 16.89 -12.74 -2.74
C ALA A 407 16.89 -11.25 -3.08
N VAL A 408 15.70 -10.67 -3.35
CA VAL A 408 15.57 -9.22 -3.59
C VAL A 408 15.88 -8.42 -2.33
N LEU A 409 15.46 -8.88 -1.13
CA LEU A 409 15.73 -8.21 0.13
C LEU A 409 17.25 -8.11 0.39
N LEU A 410 18.02 -9.12 0.06
CA LEU A 410 19.49 -9.09 0.20
C LEU A 410 20.13 -7.97 -0.62
N LEU A 411 19.56 -7.63 -1.79
CA LEU A 411 20.06 -6.52 -2.61
C LEU A 411 19.93 -5.16 -1.91
N THR A 412 19.00 -5.03 -0.96
CA THR A 412 18.83 -3.81 -0.15
C THR A 412 20.08 -3.47 0.66
N ALA A 413 20.89 -4.49 1.01
CA ALA A 413 22.14 -4.27 1.72
C ALA A 413 23.16 -3.41 0.93
N ILE A 414 23.13 -3.46 -0.40
CA ILE A 414 24.08 -2.74 -1.27
C ILE A 414 23.97 -1.22 -1.07
N PRO A 415 22.83 -0.57 -1.33
CA PRO A 415 22.71 0.87 -1.13
C PRO A 415 22.85 1.28 0.34
N VAL A 416 22.44 0.44 1.29
CA VAL A 416 22.59 0.73 2.73
C VAL A 416 24.07 0.73 3.14
N LEU A 417 24.89 -0.19 2.63
CA LEU A 417 26.34 -0.22 2.87
C LEU A 417 27.05 1.01 2.30
N ILE A 418 26.68 1.41 1.07
CA ILE A 418 27.23 2.61 0.42
C ILE A 418 26.86 3.86 1.24
N LEU A 419 25.61 4.01 1.67
CA LEU A 419 25.16 5.11 2.53
C LEU A 419 25.94 5.15 3.84
N ARG A 420 26.13 4.00 4.49
CA ARG A 420 26.87 3.92 5.75
C ARG A 420 28.34 4.32 5.60
N LYS A 421 28.95 3.99 4.47
CA LYS A 421 30.34 4.42 4.18
C LYS A 421 30.41 5.93 4.04
N ARG A 422 29.51 6.54 3.26
CA ARG A 422 29.45 8.00 3.06
C ARG A 422 29.15 8.76 4.36
N GLU A 423 28.22 8.26 5.19
CA GLU A 423 27.92 8.88 6.50
C GLU A 423 29.18 8.95 7.40
N LYS A 424 30.04 7.92 7.36
CA LYS A 424 31.30 7.94 8.11
C LYS A 424 32.29 8.97 7.56
N GLU A 425 32.42 9.05 6.24
CA GLU A 425 33.32 10.01 5.57
C GLU A 425 32.92 11.45 5.90
N THR A 426 31.62 11.77 5.88
CA THR A 426 31.11 13.11 6.21
C THR A 426 31.27 13.46 7.70
N ARG A 427 31.35 12.49 8.61
CA ARG A 427 31.60 12.75 10.05
C ARG A 427 33.07 12.94 10.38
N HIS A 428 33.98 12.58 9.51
CA HIS A 428 35.43 12.70 9.69
C HIS A 428 36.03 13.86 8.89
N SER A 429 35.29 14.50 7.98
CA SER A 429 35.59 15.76 7.32
C SER A 429 34.98 16.95 8.08
#